data_a813732f8bf4da8411427fc771616728
#
_entry.id   a813732f8bf4da8411427fc771616728
#
_cell.length_a   1.000
_cell.length_b   1.000
_cell.length_c   1.000
_cell.angle_alpha   90.00
_cell.angle_beta   90.00
_cell.angle_gamma   90.00
#
_symmetry.space_group_name_H-M   'P 1'
#
loop_
_entity.id
_entity.type
_entity.pdbx_description
1 polymer ?
#
loop_
_entity_poly.entity_id
_entity_poly.type
_entity_poly.pdbx_seq_one_letter_code
_entity_poly.pdbx_strand_id
1 'polypeptide(L)'
;MKTFTYYLASIFALCILHACSDEESPSPQPPPSKGQEEVQTIVKVLKESKPQVSQFVEILEKTNVADLQESQLTVFAVKNANAASRTEKLDTASIKNHIIKGRYTKNELTEGSTLTSISNETLYVTREEDNIQINGIQIEGEAIPAGNSYVYVVPEAFPMLDGPIVSLHETTILALLPTGEPLEGVTIEAQEGNGTVLGPFTTDENGAAIISHQNDTLTYVISKEDYSNLSDGFLIEGADANGNLIFTDLNGDGVINVNDKVNSEPYRYYLNYRNLAENSVTKICYMTKTEEVSVADIQNKWNEELGIYLTQVKNLEYSLLYDTYFDYNMVEYTSSPFWELAYQTLENGKKYLDQVTSLNTSEGWAASWDMTVDYGMIQNQLLGYYGKIMPNDNEASQDWLLYYLTDLISSSTEKRQLATRALLGKTYLISGYYQEALQQCQYILDSNAFSLDPEATNLSDSQEVLWGGYKDNFGNPGGSYIHPVLLREVYLMAAIAYSLIGNEMQATEIKNQLKEAFSLNGTDWAEYIQLLQDTGGAYPYYRLLNIPIEQTGFSSPTNYYLPIPAEILNNNPDMTQNPGY
;
A
#
# COMPACT_ATOMS: atom_id res chain seq x y z
N MET A 1 -44.29 50.85 6.28
CA MET A 1 -45.51 51.27 5.58
C MET A 1 -46.65 50.41 6.09
N LYS A 2 -47.57 51.12 6.75
CA LYS A 2 -49.04 50.96 6.92
C LYS A 2 -49.51 49.64 7.57
N THR A 3 -49.86 49.66 8.85
CA THR A 3 -51.12 50.15 9.49
C THR A 3 -52.33 49.34 9.07
N PHE A 4 -53.16 48.77 9.95
CA PHE A 4 -54.21 49.31 10.74
C PHE A 4 -54.97 48.15 11.43
N THR A 5 -55.21 48.01 12.68
CA THR A 5 -56.06 48.74 13.64
C THR A 5 -57.47 48.17 13.80
N TYR A 6 -57.83 47.83 15.07
CA TYR A 6 -59.10 47.98 15.85
C TYR A 6 -60.40 47.27 15.41
N TYR A 7 -61.19 46.72 16.31
CA TYR A 7 -62.14 47.23 17.31
C TYR A 7 -62.75 46.07 18.13
N LEU A 8 -62.76 45.95 19.40
CA LEU A 8 -63.57 46.55 20.51
C LEU A 8 -65.06 46.54 20.31
N ALA A 9 -65.79 45.81 21.14
CA ALA A 9 -67.02 46.33 21.82
C ALA A 9 -67.53 45.32 22.87
N SER A 10 -67.65 45.86 24.06
CA SER A 10 -68.35 45.41 25.26
C SER A 10 -69.84 45.40 25.08
N ILE A 11 -70.61 44.58 25.84
CA ILE A 11 -71.89 44.99 26.45
C ILE A 11 -72.08 44.15 27.73
N PHE A 12 -72.34 44.92 28.78
CA PHE A 12 -72.81 44.61 30.11
C PHE A 12 -74.31 44.24 30.10
N ALA A 13 -74.71 43.27 30.92
CA ALA A 13 -76.03 43.35 31.57
C ALA A 13 -76.13 42.45 32.80
N LEU A 14 -76.34 43.06 33.85
CA LEU A 14 -76.68 42.70 35.20
C LEU A 14 -78.07 42.02 35.26
N CYS A 15 -78.29 41.01 36.14
CA CYS A 15 -79.50 40.90 37.00
C CYS A 15 -79.43 39.60 37.86
N ILE A 16 -79.25 39.75 39.13
CA ILE A 16 -80.17 39.50 40.27
C ILE A 16 -80.23 38.08 40.79
N LEU A 17 -79.88 38.03 42.07
CA LEU A 17 -79.98 36.96 43.07
C LEU A 17 -81.36 36.27 43.16
N HIS A 18 -81.33 34.91 43.24
CA HIS A 18 -82.24 34.16 44.09
C HIS A 18 -81.48 33.01 44.71
N ALA A 19 -81.47 32.97 46.04
CA ALA A 19 -80.99 31.82 46.81
C ALA A 19 -82.10 30.78 46.85
N CYS A 20 -81.75 29.56 46.51
CA CYS A 20 -82.41 28.35 46.97
C CYS A 20 -81.36 27.28 47.24
N SER A 21 -81.34 26.84 48.47
CA SER A 21 -80.61 25.65 48.91
C SER A 21 -81.23 24.39 48.30
N ASP A 22 -80.42 23.66 47.48
CA ASP A 22 -80.70 22.27 47.16
C ASP A 22 -79.42 21.47 47.32
N GLU A 23 -79.57 20.34 48.01
CA GLU A 23 -78.53 19.36 48.23
C GLU A 23 -77.89 18.91 46.90
N GLU A 24 -76.55 19.16 46.70
CA GLU A 24 -75.83 18.67 45.59
C GLU A 24 -75.76 17.13 45.69
N SER A 25 -76.48 16.46 44.83
CA SER A 25 -76.18 15.12 44.45
C SER A 25 -74.79 15.09 43.80
N PRO A 26 -73.88 14.14 44.12
CA PRO A 26 -72.59 14.09 43.53
C PRO A 26 -72.72 13.94 42.01
N SER A 27 -72.12 14.86 41.29
CA SER A 27 -72.01 14.87 39.85
C SER A 27 -71.47 13.52 39.41
N PRO A 28 -72.02 12.79 38.41
CA PRO A 28 -71.47 11.53 37.95
C PRO A 28 -70.06 11.79 37.49
N GLN A 29 -69.11 11.07 38.12
CA GLN A 29 -67.73 11.09 37.66
C GLN A 29 -67.71 10.69 36.18
N PRO A 30 -66.91 11.39 35.34
CA PRO A 30 -66.75 10.98 33.97
C PRO A 30 -66.23 9.53 33.92
N PRO A 31 -66.63 8.72 32.92
CA PRO A 31 -66.15 7.37 32.79
C PRO A 31 -64.62 7.35 32.74
N PRO A 32 -63.98 6.31 33.34
CA PRO A 32 -62.51 6.21 33.35
C PRO A 32 -61.98 6.25 31.93
N SER A 33 -60.81 6.88 31.73
CA SER A 33 -60.10 6.88 30.45
C SER A 33 -59.64 5.46 30.13
N LYS A 34 -59.41 5.16 28.84
CA LYS A 34 -58.91 3.85 28.41
C LYS A 34 -57.61 3.46 29.11
N GLY A 35 -56.71 4.43 29.29
CA GLY A 35 -55.44 4.19 29.99
C GLY A 35 -55.66 3.94 31.50
N GLN A 36 -56.66 4.57 32.11
CA GLN A 36 -57.03 4.32 33.51
C GLN A 36 -57.57 2.91 33.70
N GLU A 37 -58.41 2.43 32.76
CA GLU A 37 -58.92 1.03 32.80
C GLU A 37 -57.76 0.01 32.62
N GLU A 38 -56.81 0.33 31.77
CA GLU A 38 -55.65 -0.52 31.54
C GLU A 38 -54.74 -0.59 32.77
N VAL A 39 -54.44 0.54 33.39
CA VAL A 39 -53.69 0.59 34.65
C VAL A 39 -54.38 -0.17 35.76
N GLN A 40 -55.71 -0.10 35.90
CA GLN A 40 -56.46 -0.92 36.86
C GLN A 40 -56.31 -2.42 36.59
N THR A 41 -56.30 -2.85 35.31
CA THR A 41 -56.05 -4.22 34.90
C THR A 41 -54.65 -4.68 35.30
N ILE A 42 -53.64 -3.85 35.06
CA ILE A 42 -52.25 -4.07 35.44
C ILE A 42 -52.13 -4.25 36.96
N VAL A 43 -52.72 -3.33 37.72
CA VAL A 43 -52.75 -3.38 39.20
C VAL A 43 -53.32 -4.71 39.69
N LYS A 44 -54.48 -5.13 39.14
CA LYS A 44 -55.11 -6.40 39.49
C LYS A 44 -54.18 -7.60 39.25
N VAL A 45 -53.58 -7.70 38.05
CA VAL A 45 -52.66 -8.79 37.68
C VAL A 45 -51.45 -8.85 38.62
N LEU A 46 -50.85 -7.67 38.92
CA LEU A 46 -49.70 -7.60 39.80
C LEU A 46 -50.02 -7.96 41.25
N LYS A 47 -51.17 -7.58 41.79
CA LYS A 47 -51.63 -7.96 43.13
C LYS A 47 -51.79 -9.46 43.28
N GLU A 48 -52.33 -10.11 42.25
CA GLU A 48 -52.61 -11.52 42.27
C GLU A 48 -51.37 -12.40 42.07
N SER A 49 -50.39 -11.90 41.28
CA SER A 49 -49.28 -12.77 40.78
C SER A 49 -47.88 -12.41 41.28
N LYS A 50 -47.67 -11.16 41.81
CA LYS A 50 -46.31 -10.63 42.05
C LYS A 50 -46.18 -9.87 43.38
N PRO A 51 -46.17 -10.56 44.54
CA PRO A 51 -46.07 -9.90 45.85
C PRO A 51 -44.76 -9.11 46.04
N GLN A 52 -43.69 -9.42 45.26
CA GLN A 52 -42.42 -8.72 45.34
C GLN A 52 -42.45 -7.30 44.80
N VAL A 53 -43.51 -6.86 44.15
CA VAL A 53 -43.70 -5.48 43.63
C VAL A 53 -44.87 -4.75 44.34
N SER A 54 -45.29 -5.20 45.52
CA SER A 54 -46.47 -4.65 46.23
C SER A 54 -46.32 -3.17 46.53
N GLN A 55 -45.12 -2.66 46.84
CA GLN A 55 -44.89 -1.21 47.05
C GLN A 55 -45.13 -0.40 45.77
N PHE A 56 -44.65 -0.91 44.63
CA PHE A 56 -44.91 -0.30 43.32
C PHE A 56 -46.41 -0.23 43.04
N VAL A 57 -47.13 -1.30 43.30
CA VAL A 57 -48.58 -1.38 43.08
C VAL A 57 -49.34 -0.40 43.96
N GLU A 58 -49.00 -0.25 45.26
CA GLU A 58 -49.61 0.71 46.15
C GLU A 58 -49.43 2.18 45.67
N ILE A 59 -48.27 2.49 45.11
CA ILE A 59 -48.01 3.85 44.54
C ILE A 59 -48.79 4.01 43.25
N LEU A 60 -48.80 2.99 42.38
CA LEU A 60 -49.51 3.00 41.11
C LEU A 60 -51.02 3.24 41.29
N GLU A 61 -51.63 2.61 42.28
CA GLU A 61 -53.06 2.85 42.63
C GLU A 61 -53.36 4.28 43.02
N LYS A 62 -52.41 4.98 43.64
CA LYS A 62 -52.56 6.37 44.09
C LYS A 62 -52.18 7.38 43.01
N THR A 63 -51.63 6.90 41.91
CA THR A 63 -51.11 7.76 40.83
C THR A 63 -52.27 8.23 39.95
N ASN A 64 -52.35 9.54 39.72
CA ASN A 64 -53.35 10.09 38.82
C ASN A 64 -52.92 9.82 37.35
N VAL A 65 -53.73 9.02 36.66
CA VAL A 65 -53.59 8.66 35.24
C VAL A 65 -54.89 8.95 34.46
N ALA A 66 -55.73 9.86 34.98
CA ALA A 66 -57.03 10.15 34.37
C ALA A 66 -56.94 10.67 32.92
N ASP A 67 -55.86 11.39 32.57
CA ASP A 67 -55.61 11.94 31.23
C ASP A 67 -54.98 10.95 30.25
N LEU A 68 -54.66 9.72 30.73
CA LEU A 68 -54.01 8.70 29.90
C LEU A 68 -55.01 8.09 28.93
N GLN A 69 -54.77 8.26 27.62
CA GLN A 69 -55.67 7.80 26.56
C GLN A 69 -55.18 6.49 25.91
N GLU A 70 -53.95 6.08 26.18
CA GLU A 70 -53.32 4.89 25.61
C GLU A 70 -53.99 3.63 26.16
N SER A 71 -54.38 2.70 25.24
CA SER A 71 -54.99 1.42 25.58
C SER A 71 -53.99 0.27 25.63
N GLN A 72 -52.73 0.56 25.37
CA GLN A 72 -51.62 -0.39 25.41
C GLN A 72 -50.44 0.25 26.12
N LEU A 73 -49.92 -0.43 27.13
CA LEU A 73 -48.84 0.10 27.95
C LEU A 73 -47.75 -0.98 28.15
N THR A 74 -46.54 -0.50 28.38
CA THR A 74 -45.47 -1.34 28.94
C THR A 74 -45.08 -0.77 30.29
N VAL A 75 -45.17 -1.57 31.35
CA VAL A 75 -44.90 -1.13 32.73
C VAL A 75 -43.69 -1.88 33.28
N PHE A 76 -42.74 -1.14 33.80
CA PHE A 76 -41.56 -1.66 34.47
C PHE A 76 -41.79 -1.61 36.01
N ALA A 77 -42.27 -2.68 36.58
CA ALA A 77 -42.62 -2.76 37.98
C ALA A 77 -41.39 -2.95 38.87
N VAL A 78 -41.12 -2.01 39.73
CA VAL A 78 -39.96 -1.98 40.62
C VAL A 78 -40.18 -2.97 41.80
N LYS A 79 -39.20 -3.80 42.08
CA LYS A 79 -39.18 -4.70 43.25
C LYS A 79 -39.24 -3.89 44.56
N ASN A 80 -39.83 -4.49 45.55
CA ASN A 80 -39.85 -3.94 46.92
C ASN A 80 -38.41 -3.71 47.40
N ALA A 81 -38.11 -2.49 47.85
CA ALA A 81 -36.78 -2.14 48.33
C ALA A 81 -36.44 -2.98 49.61
N ASN A 82 -35.25 -3.61 49.60
CA ASN A 82 -34.68 -4.16 50.81
C ASN A 82 -34.17 -3.01 51.70
N ALA A 83 -34.20 -3.19 53.05
CA ALA A 83 -33.80 -2.18 54.02
C ALA A 83 -32.37 -1.60 53.86
N ALA A 84 -31.56 -2.21 52.98
CA ALA A 84 -30.19 -1.78 52.64
C ALA A 84 -30.06 -1.01 51.30
N SER A 85 -31.15 -0.85 50.53
CA SER A 85 -31.12 -0.17 49.25
C SER A 85 -31.04 1.37 49.45
N ARG A 86 -30.05 2.00 48.82
CA ARG A 86 -29.89 3.45 48.78
C ARG A 86 -30.68 4.13 47.64
N THR A 87 -31.58 3.41 46.97
CA THR A 87 -32.34 3.90 45.81
C THR A 87 -33.34 4.99 46.22
N GLU A 88 -33.48 5.98 45.37
CA GLU A 88 -34.49 7.01 45.51
C GLU A 88 -35.88 6.40 45.72
N LYS A 89 -36.61 6.91 46.69
CA LYS A 89 -37.90 6.38 47.08
C LYS A 89 -38.92 6.73 45.99
N LEU A 90 -39.41 5.67 45.31
CA LEU A 90 -40.43 5.84 44.28
C LEU A 90 -41.66 6.54 44.87
N ASP A 91 -42.21 7.54 44.18
CA ASP A 91 -43.39 8.30 44.54
C ASP A 91 -44.39 8.38 43.37
N THR A 92 -45.52 9.07 43.54
CA THR A 92 -46.57 9.22 42.52
C THR A 92 -46.15 10.05 41.30
N ALA A 93 -45.05 10.76 41.38
CA ALA A 93 -44.49 11.52 40.22
C ALA A 93 -43.50 10.63 39.46
N SER A 94 -42.50 10.07 40.14
CA SER A 94 -41.45 9.25 39.55
C SER A 94 -41.93 7.91 38.98
N ILE A 95 -43.03 7.33 39.53
CA ILE A 95 -43.63 6.10 39.02
C ILE A 95 -44.08 6.25 37.55
N LYS A 96 -44.45 7.45 37.12
CA LYS A 96 -44.87 7.73 35.74
C LYS A 96 -43.74 7.48 34.72
N ASN A 97 -42.50 7.56 35.13
CA ASN A 97 -41.33 7.22 34.31
C ASN A 97 -41.24 5.74 34.02
N HIS A 98 -41.89 4.91 34.80
CA HIS A 98 -41.94 3.44 34.65
C HIS A 98 -43.14 2.95 33.83
N ILE A 99 -43.97 3.83 33.33
CA ILE A 99 -45.16 3.53 32.52
C ILE A 99 -44.90 4.07 31.11
N ILE A 100 -44.77 3.19 30.15
CA ILE A 100 -44.38 3.53 28.77
C ILE A 100 -45.61 3.45 27.88
N LYS A 101 -45.74 4.43 26.98
CA LYS A 101 -46.75 4.44 25.92
C LYS A 101 -46.44 3.36 24.88
N GLY A 102 -47.40 2.44 24.69
CA GLY A 102 -47.24 1.32 23.76
C GLY A 102 -46.92 0.00 24.45
N ARG A 103 -47.10 -1.08 23.72
CA ARG A 103 -46.88 -2.45 24.17
C ARG A 103 -45.63 -3.01 23.50
N TYR A 104 -44.58 -3.23 24.24
CA TYR A 104 -43.27 -3.73 23.73
C TYR A 104 -42.98 -5.13 24.24
N THR A 105 -42.71 -6.04 23.32
CA THR A 105 -42.13 -7.37 23.62
C THR A 105 -40.61 -7.21 23.79
N LYS A 106 -39.94 -8.23 24.40
CA LYS A 106 -38.48 -8.24 24.51
C LYS A 106 -37.77 -8.07 23.15
N ASN A 107 -38.34 -8.59 22.05
CA ASN A 107 -37.73 -8.50 20.73
C ASN A 107 -37.85 -7.10 20.12
N GLU A 108 -38.80 -6.32 20.58
CA GLU A 108 -38.98 -4.91 20.14
C GLU A 108 -38.14 -3.93 20.97
N LEU A 109 -37.60 -4.37 22.13
CA LEU A 109 -36.63 -3.61 22.90
C LEU A 109 -35.23 -3.86 22.30
N THR A 110 -34.89 -3.06 21.29
CA THR A 110 -33.65 -3.21 20.52
C THR A 110 -32.56 -2.26 21.02
N GLU A 111 -31.30 -2.64 20.81
CA GLU A 111 -30.14 -1.81 21.16
C GLU A 111 -30.25 -0.41 20.56
N GLY A 112 -29.98 0.60 21.39
CA GLY A 112 -30.00 2.02 20.99
C GLY A 112 -31.40 2.59 20.75
N SER A 113 -32.49 1.81 20.94
CA SER A 113 -33.86 2.36 20.84
C SER A 113 -34.24 3.18 22.08
N THR A 114 -35.23 4.06 21.91
CA THR A 114 -35.76 4.88 22.99
C THR A 114 -37.23 4.61 23.25
N LEU A 115 -37.62 4.70 24.49
CA LEU A 115 -39.03 4.58 24.94
C LEU A 115 -39.48 5.92 25.52
N THR A 116 -40.75 6.26 25.31
CA THR A 116 -41.32 7.47 25.90
C THR A 116 -42.28 7.09 27.03
N SER A 117 -42.01 7.60 28.24
CA SER A 117 -42.86 7.39 29.40
C SER A 117 -44.13 8.25 29.33
N ILE A 118 -45.12 7.97 30.20
CA ILE A 118 -46.33 8.82 30.29
C ILE A 118 -46.04 10.19 30.90
N SER A 119 -44.87 10.39 31.53
CA SER A 119 -44.37 11.73 31.94
C SER A 119 -43.65 12.48 30.83
N ASN A 120 -43.57 11.90 29.61
CA ASN A 120 -42.80 12.35 28.43
C ASN A 120 -41.28 12.34 28.61
N GLU A 121 -40.78 11.58 29.57
CA GLU A 121 -39.35 11.33 29.73
C GLU A 121 -38.88 10.28 28.73
N THR A 122 -37.66 10.43 28.22
CA THR A 122 -37.01 9.50 27.32
C THR A 122 -36.23 8.48 28.13
N LEU A 123 -36.46 7.18 27.86
CA LEU A 123 -35.71 6.09 28.43
C LEU A 123 -34.90 5.40 27.31
N TYR A 124 -33.70 5.05 27.61
CA TYR A 124 -32.73 4.46 26.66
C TYR A 124 -32.64 2.94 26.86
N VAL A 125 -32.75 2.20 25.77
CA VAL A 125 -32.64 0.73 25.76
C VAL A 125 -31.21 0.35 25.40
N THR A 126 -30.59 -0.47 26.26
CA THR A 126 -29.33 -1.14 25.99
C THR A 126 -29.58 -2.63 25.97
N ARG A 127 -29.06 -3.33 24.95
CA ARG A 127 -29.25 -4.77 24.79
C ARG A 127 -27.97 -5.48 24.41
N GLU A 128 -27.58 -6.41 25.23
CA GLU A 128 -26.44 -7.30 24.98
C GLU A 128 -26.97 -8.75 24.97
N GLU A 129 -27.13 -9.31 23.78
CA GLU A 129 -27.80 -10.63 23.59
C GLU A 129 -29.21 -10.68 24.18
N ASP A 130 -29.40 -11.46 25.24
CA ASP A 130 -30.66 -11.59 26.00
C ASP A 130 -30.75 -10.63 27.20
N ASN A 131 -29.66 -9.91 27.48
CA ASN A 131 -29.62 -8.94 28.57
C ASN A 131 -30.14 -7.59 28.09
N ILE A 132 -31.33 -7.22 28.55
CA ILE A 132 -31.96 -5.93 28.18
C ILE A 132 -31.97 -5.04 29.41
N GLN A 133 -31.49 -3.81 29.23
CA GLN A 133 -31.48 -2.80 30.29
C GLN A 133 -32.26 -1.57 29.81
N ILE A 134 -32.95 -0.91 30.73
CA ILE A 134 -33.59 0.39 30.51
C ILE A 134 -32.93 1.39 31.45
N ASN A 135 -32.33 2.44 30.89
CA ASN A 135 -31.48 3.39 31.61
C ASN A 135 -30.44 2.71 32.52
N GLY A 136 -29.83 1.58 32.04
CA GLY A 136 -28.86 0.81 32.78
C GLY A 136 -29.43 -0.17 33.80
N ILE A 137 -30.75 -0.22 33.98
CA ILE A 137 -31.41 -1.16 34.91
C ILE A 137 -31.90 -2.39 34.14
N GLN A 138 -31.42 -3.56 34.53
CA GLN A 138 -31.73 -4.83 33.86
C GLN A 138 -33.17 -5.25 34.05
N ILE A 139 -33.82 -5.70 32.97
CA ILE A 139 -35.14 -6.35 33.04
C ILE A 139 -34.98 -7.79 33.59
N GLU A 140 -35.79 -8.13 34.55
CA GLU A 140 -35.79 -9.49 35.13
C GLU A 140 -36.94 -10.35 34.60
N GLY A 141 -36.61 -11.55 34.13
CA GLY A 141 -37.57 -12.55 33.67
C GLY A 141 -38.34 -12.20 32.40
N GLU A 142 -39.49 -12.83 32.19
CA GLU A 142 -40.31 -12.65 30.99
C GLU A 142 -41.42 -11.63 31.19
N ALA A 143 -41.96 -11.09 30.08
CA ALA A 143 -43.11 -10.19 30.11
C ALA A 143 -44.32 -10.86 30.76
N ILE A 144 -44.96 -10.14 31.66
CA ILE A 144 -46.23 -10.55 32.30
C ILE A 144 -47.35 -9.89 31.50
N PRO A 145 -48.21 -10.65 30.81
CA PRO A 145 -49.35 -10.09 30.13
C PRO A 145 -50.39 -9.56 31.14
N ALA A 146 -50.83 -8.33 30.94
CA ALA A 146 -51.86 -7.69 31.76
C ALA A 146 -52.82 -6.89 30.86
N GLY A 147 -53.96 -7.50 30.52
CA GLY A 147 -54.89 -6.94 29.53
C GLY A 147 -54.24 -6.80 28.15
N ASN A 148 -54.26 -5.58 27.60
CA ASN A 148 -53.58 -5.27 26.34
C ASN A 148 -52.13 -4.84 26.53
N SER A 149 -51.59 -4.92 27.75
CA SER A 149 -50.29 -4.39 28.17
C SER A 149 -49.32 -5.48 28.58
N TYR A 150 -48.04 -5.09 28.70
CA TYR A 150 -47.01 -5.93 29.28
C TYR A 150 -46.45 -5.30 30.56
N VAL A 151 -46.08 -6.17 31.50
CA VAL A 151 -45.35 -5.74 32.70
C VAL A 151 -44.02 -6.50 32.74
N TYR A 152 -42.94 -5.79 32.95
CA TYR A 152 -41.62 -6.32 33.25
C TYR A 152 -41.28 -5.98 34.71
N VAL A 153 -40.47 -6.83 35.33
CA VAL A 153 -39.97 -6.56 36.68
C VAL A 153 -38.55 -6.01 36.57
N VAL A 154 -38.27 -4.96 37.35
CA VAL A 154 -36.94 -4.39 37.46
C VAL A 154 -36.49 -4.31 38.91
N PRO A 155 -35.18 -4.46 39.22
CA PRO A 155 -34.69 -4.52 40.60
C PRO A 155 -34.84 -3.18 41.35
N GLU A 156 -34.74 -2.06 40.62
CA GLU A 156 -34.76 -0.69 41.19
C GLU A 156 -35.38 0.33 40.22
N ALA A 157 -35.61 1.53 40.71
CA ALA A 157 -36.17 2.62 39.90
C ALA A 157 -35.17 3.12 38.87
N PHE A 158 -35.69 3.56 37.70
CA PHE A 158 -34.87 4.10 36.64
C PHE A 158 -34.23 5.43 37.04
N PRO A 159 -32.90 5.59 36.89
CA PRO A 159 -32.26 6.88 36.96
C PRO A 159 -32.71 7.73 35.75
N MET A 160 -32.87 9.02 35.94
CA MET A 160 -33.11 9.96 34.84
C MET A 160 -31.77 10.28 34.22
N LEU A 161 -31.68 10.15 32.89
CA LEU A 161 -30.46 10.35 32.13
C LEU A 161 -30.65 11.50 31.15
N ASP A 162 -29.64 12.35 31.02
CA ASP A 162 -29.62 13.43 30.03
C ASP A 162 -29.32 12.94 28.60
N GLY A 163 -29.03 11.64 28.46
CA GLY A 163 -28.68 10.99 27.18
C GLY A 163 -28.50 9.48 27.35
N PRO A 164 -28.24 8.73 26.27
CA PRO A 164 -28.00 7.30 26.33
C PRO A 164 -26.77 6.99 27.19
N ILE A 165 -26.82 5.85 27.92
CA ILE A 165 -25.63 5.31 28.55
C ILE A 165 -24.71 4.83 27.46
N VAL A 166 -23.57 5.49 27.34
CA VAL A 166 -22.57 5.16 26.34
C VAL A 166 -21.41 4.48 27.07
N SER A 167 -21.12 3.26 26.71
CA SER A 167 -19.89 2.60 27.15
C SER A 167 -18.71 3.32 26.49
N LEU A 168 -17.83 3.91 27.31
CA LEU A 168 -16.58 4.46 26.82
C LEU A 168 -15.59 3.32 26.63
N HIS A 169 -15.12 3.18 25.40
CA HIS A 169 -13.98 2.35 25.09
C HIS A 169 -12.69 3.19 25.14
N GLU A 170 -11.60 2.58 25.53
CA GLU A 170 -10.29 3.23 25.61
C GLU A 170 -9.27 2.46 24.78
N THR A 171 -8.77 3.08 23.73
CA THR A 171 -7.70 2.53 22.90
C THR A 171 -6.42 3.27 23.18
N THR A 172 -5.42 2.59 23.75
CA THR A 172 -4.05 3.11 23.85
C THR A 172 -3.27 2.69 22.61
N ILE A 173 -2.78 3.65 21.85
CA ILE A 173 -1.85 3.41 20.75
C ILE A 173 -0.45 3.63 21.28
N LEU A 174 0.41 2.63 21.16
CA LEU A 174 1.82 2.70 21.52
C LEU A 174 2.67 2.63 20.25
N ALA A 175 3.29 3.74 19.89
CA ALA A 175 4.17 3.82 18.73
C ALA A 175 5.63 3.56 19.15
N LEU A 176 6.27 2.59 18.53
CA LEU A 176 7.63 2.16 18.83
C LEU A 176 8.51 2.13 17.58
N LEU A 177 9.82 2.28 17.76
CA LEU A 177 10.79 1.86 16.76
C LEU A 177 10.93 0.33 16.77
N PRO A 178 11.47 -0.30 15.71
CA PRO A 178 11.74 -1.74 15.68
C PRO A 178 12.65 -2.22 16.81
N THR A 179 13.48 -1.32 17.38
CA THR A 179 14.32 -1.56 18.55
C THR A 179 13.54 -1.65 19.87
N GLY A 180 12.22 -1.33 19.84
CA GLY A 180 11.36 -1.25 21.02
C GLY A 180 11.41 0.10 21.74
N GLU A 181 12.17 1.08 21.23
CA GLU A 181 12.21 2.44 21.79
C GLU A 181 10.91 3.19 21.49
N PRO A 182 10.36 3.97 22.47
CA PRO A 182 9.14 4.75 22.25
C PRO A 182 9.36 5.88 21.23
N LEU A 183 8.32 6.15 20.43
CA LEU A 183 8.35 7.20 19.43
C LEU A 183 7.32 8.28 19.75
N GLU A 184 7.80 9.41 20.26
CA GLU A 184 7.02 10.62 20.53
C GLU A 184 6.59 11.33 19.25
N GLY A 185 5.46 12.03 19.27
CA GLY A 185 5.03 12.93 18.20
C GLY A 185 4.47 12.22 16.96
N VAL A 186 4.01 10.98 17.09
CA VAL A 186 3.26 10.29 16.04
C VAL A 186 1.83 10.80 16.02
N THR A 187 1.37 11.26 14.87
CA THR A 187 -0.02 11.71 14.65
C THR A 187 -0.92 10.51 14.37
N ILE A 188 -2.06 10.47 15.04
CA ILE A 188 -3.08 9.42 14.90
C ILE A 188 -4.39 10.08 14.49
N GLU A 189 -4.89 9.73 13.32
CA GLU A 189 -6.20 10.11 12.83
C GLU A 189 -7.15 8.92 12.99
N ALA A 190 -8.21 9.11 13.76
CA ALA A 190 -9.13 8.03 14.11
C ALA A 190 -10.56 8.34 13.69
N GLN A 191 -11.33 7.29 13.42
CA GLN A 191 -12.75 7.39 13.08
C GLN A 191 -13.52 6.24 13.69
N GLU A 192 -14.63 6.56 14.36
CA GLU A 192 -15.60 5.56 14.82
C GLU A 192 -16.37 4.91 13.68
N GLY A 193 -16.93 3.71 13.90
CA GLY A 193 -17.70 2.99 12.89
C GLY A 193 -18.98 3.68 12.44
N ASN A 194 -19.48 4.65 13.20
CA ASN A 194 -20.61 5.50 12.83
C ASN A 194 -20.20 6.69 11.92
N GLY A 195 -18.90 6.84 11.61
CA GLY A 195 -18.35 7.91 10.80
C GLY A 195 -17.85 9.13 11.57
N THR A 196 -17.98 9.16 12.90
CA THR A 196 -17.46 10.26 13.74
C THR A 196 -15.93 10.29 13.68
N VAL A 197 -15.36 11.43 13.28
CA VAL A 197 -13.92 11.65 13.25
C VAL A 197 -13.44 12.09 14.63
N LEU A 198 -12.39 11.45 15.11
CA LEU A 198 -11.77 11.72 16.41
C LEU A 198 -10.33 12.23 16.22
N GLY A 199 -9.92 13.17 17.07
CA GLY A 199 -8.56 13.69 17.06
C GLY A 199 -8.33 14.86 16.09
N PRO A 200 -7.11 15.05 15.56
CA PRO A 200 -5.96 14.15 15.67
C PRO A 200 -5.39 14.03 17.09
N PHE A 201 -4.81 12.88 17.39
CA PHE A 201 -4.07 12.61 18.62
C PHE A 201 -2.58 12.58 18.34
N THR A 202 -1.76 12.76 19.37
CA THR A 202 -0.29 12.72 19.23
C THR A 202 0.30 11.89 20.36
N THR A 203 1.27 11.03 20.07
CA THR A 203 1.96 10.23 21.09
C THR A 203 2.86 11.09 21.97
N ASP A 204 2.90 10.76 23.26
CA ASP A 204 3.73 11.40 24.28
C ASP A 204 5.19 10.87 24.28
N GLU A 205 5.98 11.26 25.27
CA GLU A 205 7.38 10.83 25.48
C GLU A 205 7.54 9.32 25.69
N ASN A 206 6.47 8.61 26.07
CA ASN A 206 6.44 7.16 26.20
C ASN A 206 5.95 6.47 24.92
N GLY A 207 5.74 7.22 23.84
CA GLY A 207 5.20 6.74 22.58
C GLY A 207 3.70 6.45 22.62
N ALA A 208 2.98 6.89 23.67
CA ALA A 208 1.59 6.54 23.93
C ALA A 208 0.61 7.66 23.58
N ALA A 209 -0.53 7.30 23.01
CA ALA A 209 -1.70 8.16 22.88
C ALA A 209 -2.96 7.39 23.26
N ILE A 210 -3.87 8.01 24.00
CA ILE A 210 -5.11 7.41 24.48
C ILE A 210 -6.27 8.00 23.70
N ILE A 211 -7.09 7.14 23.10
CA ILE A 211 -8.29 7.47 22.36
C ILE A 211 -9.50 6.95 23.13
N SER A 212 -10.31 7.86 23.70
CA SER A 212 -11.59 7.50 24.29
C SER A 212 -12.69 7.65 23.23
N HIS A 213 -13.51 6.63 23.03
CA HIS A 213 -14.56 6.62 22.02
C HIS A 213 -15.78 5.82 22.46
N GLN A 214 -16.89 6.00 21.79
CA GLN A 214 -18.19 5.46 22.22
C GLN A 214 -18.67 4.30 21.35
N ASN A 215 -18.25 4.27 20.10
CA ASN A 215 -18.66 3.21 19.17
C ASN A 215 -17.79 1.97 19.36
N ASP A 216 -18.41 0.79 19.27
CA ASP A 216 -17.71 -0.51 19.39
C ASP A 216 -16.63 -0.72 18.32
N THR A 217 -16.65 0.05 17.23
CA THR A 217 -15.66 -0.05 16.17
C THR A 217 -14.87 1.24 16.01
N LEU A 218 -13.57 1.10 15.91
CA LEU A 218 -12.61 2.18 15.69
C LEU A 218 -11.69 1.82 14.53
N THR A 219 -11.49 2.77 13.61
CA THR A 219 -10.45 2.72 12.60
C THR A 219 -9.48 3.86 12.82
N TYR A 220 -8.18 3.64 12.57
CA TYR A 220 -7.20 4.71 12.66
C TYR A 220 -6.03 4.49 11.70
N VAL A 221 -5.36 5.58 11.37
CA VAL A 221 -4.08 5.61 10.65
C VAL A 221 -3.06 6.36 11.50
N ILE A 222 -1.80 6.02 11.36
CA ILE A 222 -0.70 6.69 12.05
C ILE A 222 0.25 7.31 11.02
N SER A 223 0.81 8.46 11.34
CA SER A 223 1.79 9.14 10.49
C SER A 223 2.78 9.94 11.34
N LYS A 224 4.00 10.08 10.84
CA LYS A 224 5.02 10.98 11.38
C LYS A 224 5.96 11.36 10.25
N GLU A 225 6.31 12.65 10.15
CA GLU A 225 7.30 13.15 9.19
C GLU A 225 8.62 12.40 9.37
N ASP A 226 9.27 12.03 8.28
CA ASP A 226 10.50 11.23 8.22
C ASP A 226 10.39 9.80 8.77
N TYR A 227 9.18 9.27 8.94
CA TYR A 227 8.96 7.90 9.38
C TYR A 227 7.94 7.18 8.51
N SER A 228 8.14 5.88 8.35
CA SER A 228 7.19 4.96 7.72
C SER A 228 6.60 4.02 8.75
N ASN A 229 5.29 3.80 8.68
CA ASN A 229 4.62 2.76 9.45
C ASN A 229 4.98 1.39 8.86
N LEU A 230 5.55 0.49 9.66
CA LEU A 230 5.93 -0.85 9.21
C LEU A 230 4.74 -1.74 8.83
N SER A 231 3.53 -1.39 9.24
CA SER A 231 2.31 -2.06 8.74
C SER A 231 1.89 -1.59 7.33
N ASP A 232 2.47 -0.49 6.81
CA ASP A 232 2.17 0.06 5.48
C ASP A 232 2.84 -0.76 4.37
N GLY A 233 2.35 -1.96 4.11
CA GLY A 233 2.86 -2.79 3.03
C GLY A 233 4.15 -3.54 3.30
N PHE A 234 4.62 -3.63 4.53
CA PHE A 234 5.72 -4.54 4.92
C PHE A 234 5.21 -5.96 5.17
N LEU A 235 5.98 -6.95 4.79
CA LEU A 235 5.71 -8.35 5.13
C LEU A 235 6.25 -8.67 6.52
N ILE A 236 5.43 -9.38 7.31
CA ILE A 236 5.78 -9.81 8.66
C ILE A 236 6.09 -11.31 8.63
N GLU A 237 7.30 -11.70 9.01
CA GLU A 237 7.72 -13.11 9.12
C GLU A 237 7.26 -13.77 10.42
N GLY A 238 7.05 -12.98 11.47
CA GLY A 238 6.68 -13.49 12.79
C GLY A 238 6.96 -12.50 13.91
N ALA A 239 7.23 -13.02 15.10
CA ALA A 239 7.65 -12.23 16.25
C ALA A 239 8.83 -12.93 16.97
N ASP A 240 9.71 -12.16 17.57
CA ASP A 240 10.82 -12.65 18.39
C ASP A 240 10.32 -13.18 19.76
N ALA A 241 11.23 -13.71 20.57
CA ALA A 241 10.92 -14.24 21.88
C ALA A 241 10.35 -13.20 22.87
N ASN A 242 10.49 -11.90 22.57
CA ASN A 242 9.97 -10.78 23.35
C ASN A 242 8.63 -10.25 22.79
N GLY A 243 8.15 -10.83 21.67
CA GLY A 243 6.91 -10.42 21.00
C GLY A 243 7.09 -9.26 20.00
N ASN A 244 8.32 -8.84 19.69
CA ASN A 244 8.57 -7.82 18.68
C ASN A 244 8.36 -8.43 17.28
N LEU A 245 7.72 -7.69 16.38
CA LEU A 245 7.50 -8.15 15.01
C LEU A 245 8.83 -8.22 14.25
N ILE A 246 8.98 -9.31 13.49
CA ILE A 246 10.08 -9.52 12.55
C ILE A 246 9.53 -9.23 11.16
N PHE A 247 10.15 -8.29 10.47
CA PHE A 247 9.77 -7.90 9.11
C PHE A 247 10.73 -8.53 8.09
N THR A 248 10.20 -8.86 6.92
CA THR A 248 11.00 -9.42 5.84
C THR A 248 11.87 -8.33 5.24
N ASP A 249 13.17 -8.57 5.20
CA ASP A 249 14.14 -7.79 4.43
C ASP A 249 14.05 -8.26 2.97
N LEU A 250 13.25 -7.55 2.16
CA LEU A 250 12.97 -7.94 0.79
C LEU A 250 14.15 -7.71 -0.16
N ASN A 251 15.00 -6.73 0.16
CA ASN A 251 16.14 -6.38 -0.68
C ASN A 251 17.46 -7.02 -0.20
N GLY A 252 17.47 -7.64 1.00
CA GLY A 252 18.61 -8.36 1.56
C GLY A 252 19.75 -7.46 2.04
N ASP A 253 19.50 -6.17 2.30
CA ASP A 253 20.53 -5.21 2.73
C ASP A 253 20.78 -5.20 4.25
N GLY A 254 19.99 -5.97 5.02
CA GLY A 254 20.08 -6.10 6.47
C GLY A 254 19.41 -4.95 7.24
N VAL A 255 18.71 -4.05 6.56
CA VAL A 255 18.03 -2.89 7.15
C VAL A 255 16.58 -2.83 6.69
N ILE A 256 15.65 -2.95 7.62
CA ILE A 256 14.21 -2.77 7.30
C ILE A 256 13.91 -1.30 7.08
N ASN A 257 13.55 -0.94 5.86
CA ASN A 257 13.24 0.43 5.45
C ASN A 257 12.18 0.47 4.33
N VAL A 258 11.94 1.62 3.73
CA VAL A 258 10.90 1.80 2.69
C VAL A 258 11.07 0.91 1.45
N ASN A 259 12.29 0.41 1.21
CA ASN A 259 12.58 -0.46 0.07
C ASN A 259 12.03 -1.88 0.27
N ASP A 260 11.62 -2.23 1.49
CA ASP A 260 11.04 -3.54 1.84
C ASP A 260 9.51 -3.54 1.78
N LYS A 261 8.90 -2.45 1.32
CA LYS A 261 7.45 -2.37 1.14
C LYS A 261 7.00 -3.08 -0.14
N VAL A 262 5.91 -3.85 -0.03
CA VAL A 262 5.24 -4.46 -1.19
C VAL A 262 4.19 -3.53 -1.83
N ASN A 263 3.76 -2.47 -1.12
CA ASN A 263 2.86 -1.43 -1.62
C ASN A 263 3.03 -0.11 -0.84
N SER A 264 2.47 0.98 -1.34
CA SER A 264 2.58 2.33 -0.77
C SER A 264 1.33 2.82 -0.03
N GLU A 265 0.28 1.98 0.07
CA GLU A 265 -0.97 2.39 0.71
C GLU A 265 -0.83 2.45 2.23
N PRO A 266 -1.31 3.54 2.89
CA PRO A 266 -1.31 3.64 4.34
C PRO A 266 -2.15 2.53 4.98
N TYR A 267 -1.59 1.83 5.95
CA TYR A 267 -2.31 0.78 6.65
C TYR A 267 -3.37 1.38 7.57
N ARG A 268 -4.60 0.95 7.38
CA ARG A 268 -5.73 1.34 8.20
C ARG A 268 -5.98 0.27 9.25
N TYR A 269 -5.68 0.58 10.49
CA TYR A 269 -5.99 -0.30 11.63
C TYR A 269 -7.48 -0.34 11.87
N TYR A 270 -7.99 -1.50 12.26
CA TYR A 270 -9.40 -1.73 12.60
C TYR A 270 -9.51 -2.46 13.93
N LEU A 271 -10.35 -1.94 14.82
CA LEU A 271 -10.69 -2.54 16.10
C LEU A 271 -12.20 -2.75 16.20
N ASN A 272 -12.61 -3.87 16.81
CA ASN A 272 -13.99 -4.14 17.13
C ASN A 272 -14.08 -4.64 18.57
N TYR A 273 -14.55 -3.78 19.44
CA TYR A 273 -14.66 -4.01 20.88
C TYR A 273 -15.69 -5.08 21.24
N ARG A 274 -16.67 -5.37 20.36
CA ARG A 274 -17.61 -6.51 20.55
C ARG A 274 -16.90 -7.86 20.63
N ASN A 275 -15.70 -7.95 20.04
CA ASN A 275 -14.89 -9.17 20.02
C ASN A 275 -13.82 -9.18 21.12
N LEU A 276 -13.77 -8.13 21.95
CA LEU A 276 -12.79 -8.00 23.02
C LEU A 276 -13.48 -8.21 24.38
N ALA A 277 -12.78 -8.87 25.31
CA ALA A 277 -13.30 -9.11 26.65
C ALA A 277 -13.26 -7.87 27.57
N GLU A 278 -12.57 -6.81 27.14
CA GLU A 278 -12.29 -5.61 27.92
C GLU A 278 -12.63 -4.34 27.12
N ASN A 279 -13.07 -3.30 27.81
CA ASN A 279 -13.35 -1.98 27.23
C ASN A 279 -12.09 -1.12 27.05
N SER A 280 -10.92 -1.64 27.36
CA SER A 280 -9.63 -0.98 27.19
C SER A 280 -8.66 -1.93 26.49
N VAL A 281 -7.93 -1.43 25.48
CA VAL A 281 -6.96 -2.22 24.74
C VAL A 281 -5.74 -1.37 24.36
N THR A 282 -4.55 -1.99 24.43
CA THR A 282 -3.32 -1.38 23.92
C THR A 282 -2.95 -2.00 22.58
N LYS A 283 -2.67 -1.15 21.58
CA LYS A 283 -2.18 -1.55 20.25
C LYS A 283 -0.79 -0.99 20.02
N ILE A 284 0.14 -1.86 19.68
CA ILE A 284 1.51 -1.48 19.34
C ILE A 284 1.59 -1.27 17.83
N CYS A 285 2.18 -0.15 17.44
CA CYS A 285 2.45 0.22 16.06
C CYS A 285 3.94 0.48 15.92
N TYR A 286 4.57 -0.14 14.93
CA TYR A 286 5.99 0.05 14.69
C TYR A 286 6.22 1.03 13.53
N MET A 287 7.14 1.97 13.73
CA MET A 287 7.56 2.92 12.70
C MET A 287 9.09 2.88 12.56
N THR A 288 9.56 2.98 11.34
CA THR A 288 10.99 3.14 11.08
C THR A 288 11.26 4.50 10.47
N LYS A 289 12.45 5.06 10.78
CA LYS A 289 12.86 6.31 10.16
C LYS A 289 12.99 6.10 8.65
N THR A 290 12.36 6.98 7.89
CA THR A 290 12.59 7.02 6.45
C THR A 290 13.97 7.61 6.26
N GLU A 291 14.95 6.82 5.89
CA GLU A 291 16.18 7.40 5.39
C GLU A 291 15.79 8.21 4.13
N GLU A 292 16.20 9.46 4.09
CA GLU A 292 16.15 10.22 2.84
C GLU A 292 17.13 9.55 1.89
N VAL A 293 16.66 8.57 1.14
CA VAL A 293 17.45 7.97 0.07
C VAL A 293 17.52 9.00 -1.03
N SER A 294 18.66 9.65 -1.16
CA SER A 294 18.87 10.62 -2.22
C SER A 294 18.92 9.92 -3.58
N VAL A 295 18.55 10.65 -4.65
CA VAL A 295 18.74 10.16 -6.03
C VAL A 295 20.17 9.70 -6.25
N ALA A 296 21.15 10.42 -5.69
CA ALA A 296 22.56 10.08 -5.80
C ALA A 296 22.91 8.74 -5.14
N ASP A 297 22.30 8.40 -3.99
CA ASP A 297 22.54 7.12 -3.31
C ASP A 297 22.02 5.95 -4.15
N ILE A 298 20.81 6.09 -4.71
CA ILE A 298 20.24 5.06 -5.59
C ILE A 298 21.10 4.89 -6.85
N GLN A 299 21.50 5.99 -7.48
CA GLN A 299 22.38 5.94 -8.66
C GLN A 299 23.75 5.31 -8.35
N ASN A 300 24.32 5.62 -7.20
CA ASN A 300 25.60 5.02 -6.79
C ASN A 300 25.48 3.51 -6.60
N LYS A 301 24.43 3.02 -5.95
CA LYS A 301 24.16 1.58 -5.81
C LYS A 301 23.98 0.92 -7.17
N TRP A 302 23.18 1.52 -8.05
CA TRP A 302 22.99 1.02 -9.42
C TRP A 302 24.31 0.98 -10.21
N ASN A 303 25.12 2.05 -10.16
CA ASN A 303 26.41 2.11 -10.84
C ASN A 303 27.40 1.07 -10.32
N GLU A 304 27.34 0.74 -9.03
CA GLU A 304 28.14 -0.33 -8.43
C GLU A 304 27.73 -1.71 -8.97
N GLU A 305 26.45 -2.02 -9.02
CA GLU A 305 25.94 -3.28 -9.61
C GLU A 305 26.28 -3.39 -11.08
N LEU A 306 26.11 -2.31 -11.85
CA LEU A 306 26.54 -2.27 -13.25
C LEU A 306 28.03 -2.48 -13.40
N GLY A 307 28.85 -1.91 -12.53
CA GLY A 307 30.29 -2.15 -12.52
C GLY A 307 30.64 -3.61 -12.32
N ILE A 308 29.95 -4.29 -11.39
CA ILE A 308 30.09 -5.75 -11.17
C ILE A 308 29.68 -6.52 -12.42
N TYR A 309 28.50 -6.22 -12.98
CA TYR A 309 27.99 -6.87 -14.19
C TYR A 309 28.95 -6.72 -15.37
N LEU A 310 29.36 -5.49 -15.70
CA LEU A 310 30.25 -5.21 -16.82
C LEU A 310 31.65 -5.81 -16.62
N THR A 311 32.13 -5.89 -15.38
CA THR A 311 33.35 -6.60 -15.07
C THR A 311 33.23 -8.08 -15.42
N GLN A 312 32.10 -8.71 -15.18
CA GLN A 312 31.85 -10.11 -15.56
C GLN A 312 31.71 -10.28 -17.08
N VAL A 313 31.10 -9.34 -17.79
CA VAL A 313 31.09 -9.32 -19.27
C VAL A 313 32.51 -9.35 -19.81
N LYS A 314 33.36 -8.46 -19.31
CA LYS A 314 34.78 -8.40 -19.70
C LYS A 314 35.52 -9.70 -19.39
N ASN A 315 35.28 -10.29 -18.22
CA ASN A 315 35.88 -11.57 -17.84
C ASN A 315 35.42 -12.73 -18.71
N LEU A 316 34.10 -12.74 -19.02
CA LEU A 316 33.56 -13.74 -19.92
C LEU A 316 34.27 -13.71 -21.28
N GLU A 317 34.41 -12.54 -21.89
CA GLU A 317 35.12 -12.41 -23.16
C GLU A 317 36.59 -12.80 -23.05
N TYR A 318 37.26 -12.35 -21.98
CA TYR A 318 38.65 -12.75 -21.72
C TYR A 318 38.79 -14.27 -21.60
N SER A 319 37.92 -14.93 -20.84
CA SER A 319 37.94 -16.40 -20.71
C SER A 319 37.66 -17.10 -22.03
N LEU A 320 36.70 -16.59 -22.82
CA LEU A 320 36.38 -17.15 -24.13
C LEU A 320 37.54 -17.02 -25.13
N LEU A 321 38.39 -15.98 -25.03
CA LEU A 321 39.48 -15.69 -25.93
C LEU A 321 40.81 -16.42 -25.57
N TYR A 322 41.10 -16.58 -24.29
CA TYR A 322 42.43 -17.00 -23.83
C TYR A 322 42.50 -18.41 -23.26
N ASP A 323 41.35 -19.06 -22.99
CA ASP A 323 41.38 -20.41 -22.45
C ASP A 323 41.46 -21.49 -23.56
N THR A 324 42.63 -22.06 -23.71
CA THR A 324 42.95 -23.02 -24.79
C THR A 324 42.37 -24.43 -24.60
N TYR A 325 41.61 -24.68 -23.55
CA TYR A 325 41.07 -26.00 -23.17
C TYR A 325 39.54 -26.07 -23.06
N PHE A 326 38.83 -25.17 -23.70
CA PHE A 326 37.36 -25.19 -23.64
C PHE A 326 36.78 -26.37 -24.43
N ASP A 327 36.17 -27.29 -23.72
CA ASP A 327 35.15 -28.17 -24.29
C ASP A 327 33.74 -27.58 -24.08
N TYR A 328 32.75 -28.20 -24.65
CA TYR A 328 31.34 -27.80 -24.54
C TYR A 328 30.91 -27.53 -23.09
N ASN A 329 31.24 -28.40 -22.14
CA ASN A 329 30.84 -28.29 -20.74
C ASN A 329 31.48 -27.07 -20.05
N MET A 330 32.70 -26.73 -20.43
CA MET A 330 33.40 -25.56 -19.88
C MET A 330 32.79 -24.25 -20.35
N VAL A 331 32.36 -24.16 -21.62
CA VAL A 331 31.68 -22.94 -22.13
C VAL A 331 30.36 -22.72 -21.41
N GLU A 332 29.57 -23.77 -21.19
CA GLU A 332 28.34 -23.68 -20.42
C GLU A 332 28.61 -23.26 -18.96
N TYR A 333 29.57 -23.91 -18.32
CA TYR A 333 29.98 -23.59 -16.95
C TYR A 333 30.42 -22.12 -16.79
N THR A 334 31.14 -21.58 -17.76
CA THR A 334 31.66 -20.22 -17.74
C THR A 334 30.58 -19.19 -18.06
N SER A 335 29.62 -19.52 -18.93
CA SER A 335 28.60 -18.58 -19.41
C SER A 335 27.32 -18.53 -18.54
N SER A 336 27.00 -19.64 -17.86
CA SER A 336 25.78 -19.69 -17.02
C SER A 336 25.75 -18.66 -15.91
N PRO A 337 26.80 -18.41 -15.13
CA PRO A 337 26.81 -17.38 -14.11
C PRO A 337 26.59 -15.96 -14.68
N PHE A 338 27.04 -15.73 -15.92
CA PHE A 338 26.82 -14.45 -16.59
C PHE A 338 25.33 -14.23 -16.96
N TRP A 339 24.65 -15.29 -17.44
CA TRP A 339 23.23 -15.24 -17.70
C TRP A 339 22.44 -14.90 -16.44
N GLU A 340 22.70 -15.62 -15.35
CA GLU A 340 22.04 -15.39 -14.05
C GLU A 340 22.28 -13.98 -13.55
N LEU A 341 23.53 -13.51 -13.58
CA LEU A 341 23.90 -12.17 -13.15
C LEU A 341 23.20 -11.08 -13.99
N ALA A 342 23.10 -11.28 -15.33
CA ALA A 342 22.42 -10.33 -16.20
C ALA A 342 20.94 -10.16 -15.82
N TYR A 343 20.23 -11.26 -15.55
CA TYR A 343 18.83 -11.19 -15.13
C TYR A 343 18.66 -10.64 -13.73
N GLN A 344 19.54 -10.99 -12.80
CA GLN A 344 19.54 -10.40 -11.45
C GLN A 344 19.75 -8.87 -11.52
N THR A 345 20.72 -8.43 -12.33
CA THR A 345 20.99 -7.00 -12.52
C THR A 345 19.79 -6.27 -13.15
N LEU A 346 19.10 -6.91 -14.13
CA LEU A 346 17.87 -6.35 -14.71
C LEU A 346 16.73 -6.26 -13.68
N GLU A 347 16.56 -7.26 -12.82
CA GLU A 347 15.55 -7.26 -11.77
C GLU A 347 15.82 -6.16 -10.73
N ASN A 348 17.07 -6.04 -10.28
CA ASN A 348 17.47 -4.97 -9.36
C ASN A 348 17.34 -3.59 -10.02
N GLY A 349 17.72 -3.46 -11.30
CA GLY A 349 17.55 -2.22 -12.06
C GLY A 349 16.10 -1.75 -12.10
N LYS A 350 15.14 -2.67 -12.21
CA LYS A 350 13.71 -2.33 -12.11
C LYS A 350 13.36 -1.76 -10.74
N LYS A 351 13.85 -2.37 -9.66
CA LYS A 351 13.64 -1.85 -8.28
C LYS A 351 14.21 -0.44 -8.12
N TYR A 352 15.43 -0.20 -8.61
CA TYR A 352 16.04 1.13 -8.55
C TYR A 352 15.29 2.16 -9.41
N LEU A 353 14.80 1.78 -10.60
CA LEU A 353 13.94 2.62 -11.42
C LEU A 353 12.66 3.04 -10.68
N ASP A 354 12.01 2.09 -10.02
CA ASP A 354 10.82 2.36 -9.20
C ASP A 354 11.14 3.31 -8.03
N GLN A 355 12.29 3.13 -7.38
CA GLN A 355 12.74 4.01 -6.30
C GLN A 355 13.00 5.45 -6.76
N VAL A 356 13.80 5.67 -7.81
CA VAL A 356 14.10 7.02 -8.28
C VAL A 356 12.86 7.74 -8.81
N THR A 357 11.93 7.02 -9.44
CA THR A 357 10.68 7.61 -9.95
C THR A 357 9.71 7.94 -8.82
N SER A 358 9.69 7.14 -7.73
CA SER A 358 8.85 7.39 -6.56
C SER A 358 9.21 8.69 -5.82
N LEU A 359 10.47 9.14 -5.91
CA LEU A 359 10.91 10.42 -5.36
C LEU A 359 10.23 11.62 -6.05
N ASN A 360 9.70 11.43 -7.26
CA ASN A 360 8.95 12.42 -8.05
C ASN A 360 9.64 13.80 -8.18
N THR A 361 10.96 13.78 -8.27
CA THR A 361 11.80 14.98 -8.47
C THR A 361 12.31 15.05 -9.91
N SER A 362 12.69 16.25 -10.39
CA SER A 362 13.33 16.40 -11.71
C SER A 362 14.64 15.61 -11.82
N GLU A 363 15.38 15.50 -10.72
CA GLU A 363 16.62 14.73 -10.63
C GLU A 363 16.33 13.22 -10.68
N GLY A 364 15.31 12.74 -9.96
CA GLY A 364 14.86 11.35 -10.01
C GLY A 364 14.42 10.94 -11.42
N TRP A 365 13.66 11.78 -12.11
CA TRP A 365 13.29 11.54 -13.51
C TRP A 365 14.51 11.52 -14.43
N ALA A 366 15.49 12.40 -14.22
CA ALA A 366 16.73 12.39 -15.00
C ALA A 366 17.52 11.09 -14.79
N ALA A 367 17.64 10.65 -13.53
CA ALA A 367 18.28 9.40 -13.17
C ALA A 367 17.58 8.18 -13.78
N SER A 368 16.25 8.15 -13.74
CA SER A 368 15.47 7.06 -14.33
C SER A 368 15.72 6.90 -15.84
N TRP A 369 15.87 7.99 -16.57
CA TRP A 369 16.23 7.95 -17.99
C TRP A 369 17.62 7.39 -18.24
N ASP A 370 18.61 7.72 -17.40
CA ASP A 370 19.96 7.16 -17.50
C ASP A 370 19.93 5.65 -17.25
N MET A 371 19.28 5.21 -16.16
CA MET A 371 19.10 3.79 -15.83
C MET A 371 18.33 3.03 -16.92
N THR A 372 17.41 3.68 -17.63
CA THR A 372 16.68 3.08 -18.75
C THR A 372 17.60 2.79 -19.94
N VAL A 373 18.60 3.64 -20.20
CA VAL A 373 19.65 3.38 -21.22
C VAL A 373 20.50 2.18 -20.80
N ASP A 374 20.91 2.11 -19.53
CA ASP A 374 21.67 0.99 -18.98
C ASP A 374 20.91 -0.32 -19.09
N TYR A 375 19.61 -0.30 -18.81
CA TYR A 375 18.75 -1.46 -18.94
C TYR A 375 18.69 -1.98 -20.39
N GLY A 376 18.55 -1.07 -21.35
CA GLY A 376 18.62 -1.38 -22.78
C GLY A 376 19.99 -1.92 -23.20
N MET A 377 21.08 -1.46 -22.59
CA MET A 377 22.44 -1.98 -22.82
C MET A 377 22.59 -3.43 -22.35
N ILE A 378 22.14 -3.76 -21.15
CA ILE A 378 22.20 -5.15 -20.65
C ILE A 378 21.42 -6.08 -21.58
N GLN A 379 20.24 -5.70 -22.00
CA GLN A 379 19.43 -6.49 -22.93
C GLN A 379 20.08 -6.64 -24.31
N ASN A 380 20.72 -5.59 -24.80
CA ASN A 380 21.48 -5.63 -26.04
C ASN A 380 22.66 -6.62 -25.93
N GLN A 381 23.34 -6.68 -24.80
CA GLN A 381 24.39 -7.65 -24.53
C GLN A 381 23.85 -9.09 -24.48
N LEU A 382 22.73 -9.33 -23.76
CA LEU A 382 22.07 -10.65 -23.77
C LEU A 382 21.72 -11.10 -25.19
N LEU A 383 21.17 -10.23 -26.02
CA LEU A 383 20.91 -10.52 -27.43
C LEU A 383 22.19 -10.86 -28.19
N GLY A 384 23.25 -10.09 -27.96
CA GLY A 384 24.54 -10.29 -28.60
C GLY A 384 25.20 -11.64 -28.25
N TYR A 385 25.18 -12.03 -27.00
CA TYR A 385 25.80 -13.24 -26.51
C TYR A 385 24.95 -14.50 -26.69
N TYR A 386 23.66 -14.44 -26.37
CA TYR A 386 22.78 -15.59 -26.33
C TYR A 386 21.73 -15.62 -27.45
N GLY A 387 21.58 -14.55 -28.21
CA GLY A 387 20.52 -14.42 -29.22
C GLY A 387 19.12 -14.27 -28.66
N LYS A 388 19.00 -14.10 -27.33
CA LYS A 388 17.73 -14.07 -26.60
C LYS A 388 17.81 -13.04 -25.47
N ILE A 389 16.67 -12.41 -25.18
CA ILE A 389 16.56 -11.43 -24.09
C ILE A 389 15.63 -11.95 -22.99
N MET A 390 14.61 -12.71 -23.38
CA MET A 390 13.64 -13.30 -22.47
C MET A 390 13.58 -14.83 -22.63
N PRO A 391 13.21 -15.57 -21.58
CA PRO A 391 13.21 -17.04 -21.64
C PRO A 391 12.28 -17.63 -22.70
N ASN A 392 11.20 -16.96 -23.11
CA ASN A 392 10.07 -17.59 -23.76
C ASN A 392 9.84 -17.28 -25.24
N ASP A 393 10.51 -16.28 -25.84
CA ASP A 393 10.28 -15.95 -27.26
C ASP A 393 11.45 -15.16 -27.88
N ASN A 394 12.03 -15.71 -28.97
CA ASN A 394 13.20 -15.09 -29.61
C ASN A 394 12.84 -13.90 -30.50
N GLU A 395 11.74 -14.01 -31.28
CA GLU A 395 11.35 -12.94 -32.20
C GLU A 395 10.73 -11.77 -31.43
N ALA A 396 9.88 -12.06 -30.46
CA ALA A 396 9.29 -11.02 -29.61
C ALA A 396 10.33 -10.26 -28.77
N SER A 397 11.39 -10.93 -28.35
CA SER A 397 12.47 -10.30 -27.56
C SER A 397 13.26 -9.28 -28.37
N GLN A 398 13.56 -9.59 -29.64
CA GLN A 398 14.29 -8.70 -30.54
C GLN A 398 13.42 -7.50 -30.96
N ASP A 399 12.19 -7.76 -31.40
CA ASP A 399 11.25 -6.71 -31.80
C ASP A 399 10.91 -5.80 -30.62
N TRP A 400 10.78 -6.37 -29.42
CA TRP A 400 10.57 -5.60 -28.20
C TRP A 400 11.75 -4.66 -27.89
N LEU A 401 12.99 -5.14 -28.01
CA LEU A 401 14.18 -4.29 -27.77
C LEU A 401 14.29 -3.18 -28.83
N LEU A 402 13.99 -3.48 -30.09
CA LEU A 402 13.96 -2.47 -31.15
C LEU A 402 12.90 -1.39 -30.87
N TYR A 403 11.70 -1.81 -30.45
CA TYR A 403 10.65 -0.87 -30.05
C TYR A 403 11.07 -0.03 -28.84
N TYR A 404 11.56 -0.67 -27.78
CA TYR A 404 11.99 -0.02 -26.55
C TYR A 404 13.08 1.04 -26.79
N LEU A 405 14.15 0.70 -27.52
CA LEU A 405 15.21 1.64 -27.84
C LEU A 405 14.73 2.79 -28.77
N THR A 406 13.80 2.52 -29.67
CA THR A 406 13.23 3.54 -30.56
C THR A 406 12.38 4.54 -29.76
N ASP A 407 11.57 4.07 -28.82
CA ASP A 407 10.78 4.92 -27.94
C ASP A 407 11.67 5.77 -27.04
N LEU A 408 12.72 5.17 -26.48
CA LEU A 408 13.69 5.86 -25.62
C LEU A 408 14.40 7.02 -26.35
N ILE A 409 14.71 6.88 -27.64
CA ILE A 409 15.30 7.96 -28.45
C ILE A 409 14.38 9.18 -28.49
N SER A 410 13.08 9.00 -28.69
CA SER A 410 12.13 10.08 -28.88
C SER A 410 11.92 10.96 -27.64
N SER A 411 12.22 10.44 -26.47
CA SER A 411 12.01 11.12 -25.17
C SER A 411 13.29 11.58 -24.47
N SER A 412 14.48 11.34 -25.06
CA SER A 412 15.79 11.53 -24.41
C SER A 412 16.49 12.85 -24.76
N THR A 413 17.45 13.27 -23.90
CA THR A 413 18.40 14.35 -24.21
C THR A 413 19.39 13.93 -25.31
N GLU A 414 20.08 14.89 -25.95
CA GLU A 414 20.99 14.60 -27.06
C GLU A 414 22.03 13.51 -26.71
N LYS A 415 22.69 13.61 -25.56
CA LYS A 415 23.65 12.60 -25.12
C LYS A 415 23.03 11.20 -25.02
N ARG A 416 21.84 11.08 -24.38
CA ARG A 416 21.10 9.81 -24.26
C ARG A 416 20.65 9.31 -25.62
N GLN A 417 20.20 10.20 -26.50
CA GLN A 417 19.81 9.83 -27.86
C GLN A 417 20.96 9.18 -28.63
N LEU A 418 22.16 9.73 -28.57
CA LEU A 418 23.31 9.22 -29.30
C LEU A 418 23.75 7.85 -28.73
N ALA A 419 23.75 7.69 -27.40
CA ALA A 419 24.03 6.41 -26.76
C ALA A 419 22.97 5.36 -27.13
N THR A 420 21.69 5.72 -27.04
CA THR A 420 20.57 4.83 -27.40
C THR A 420 20.59 4.44 -28.87
N ARG A 421 20.96 5.38 -29.76
CA ARG A 421 21.15 5.09 -31.20
C ARG A 421 22.29 4.10 -31.44
N ALA A 422 23.38 4.16 -30.66
CA ALA A 422 24.45 3.18 -30.77
C ALA A 422 23.95 1.78 -30.39
N LEU A 423 23.19 1.67 -29.28
CA LEU A 423 22.56 0.39 -28.87
C LEU A 423 21.54 -0.10 -29.91
N LEU A 424 20.72 0.79 -30.46
CA LEU A 424 19.76 0.46 -31.52
C LEU A 424 20.47 0.02 -32.80
N GLY A 425 21.53 0.72 -33.20
CA GLY A 425 22.36 0.34 -34.34
C GLY A 425 22.97 -1.04 -34.18
N LYS A 426 23.48 -1.38 -32.98
CA LYS A 426 24.00 -2.70 -32.64
C LYS A 426 22.90 -3.77 -32.69
N THR A 427 21.72 -3.47 -32.14
CA THR A 427 20.57 -4.38 -32.20
C THR A 427 20.18 -4.67 -33.65
N TYR A 428 20.03 -3.65 -34.49
CA TYR A 428 19.74 -3.82 -35.92
C TYR A 428 20.81 -4.64 -36.64
N LEU A 429 22.09 -4.35 -36.38
CA LEU A 429 23.20 -5.06 -37.01
C LEU A 429 23.21 -6.56 -36.67
N ILE A 430 23.06 -6.89 -35.39
CA ILE A 430 23.02 -8.27 -34.90
C ILE A 430 21.81 -9.02 -35.45
N SER A 431 20.70 -8.30 -35.66
CA SER A 431 19.42 -8.82 -36.17
C SER A 431 19.34 -8.92 -37.70
N GLY A 432 20.38 -8.49 -38.42
CA GLY A 432 20.43 -8.57 -39.86
C GLY A 432 19.82 -7.38 -40.62
N TYR A 433 19.37 -6.34 -39.91
CA TYR A 433 18.82 -5.09 -40.49
C TYR A 433 19.95 -4.08 -40.76
N TYR A 434 20.82 -4.40 -41.72
CA TYR A 434 22.08 -3.68 -41.96
C TYR A 434 21.89 -2.22 -42.40
N GLN A 435 20.84 -1.93 -43.16
CA GLN A 435 20.55 -0.56 -43.60
C GLN A 435 20.09 0.33 -42.43
N GLU A 436 19.25 -0.21 -41.57
CA GLU A 436 18.77 0.46 -40.36
C GLU A 436 19.92 0.68 -39.36
N ALA A 437 20.78 -0.31 -39.20
CA ALA A 437 22.00 -0.19 -38.40
C ALA A 437 22.88 0.98 -38.91
N LEU A 438 23.10 1.03 -40.23
CA LEU A 438 23.87 2.06 -40.85
C LEU A 438 23.28 3.46 -40.65
N GLN A 439 21.96 3.62 -40.74
CA GLN A 439 21.29 4.90 -40.46
C GLN A 439 21.55 5.40 -39.02
N GLN A 440 21.53 4.50 -38.02
CA GLN A 440 21.83 4.88 -36.65
C GLN A 440 23.30 5.28 -36.48
N CYS A 441 24.23 4.52 -37.04
CA CYS A 441 25.65 4.84 -37.00
C CYS A 441 25.94 6.15 -37.68
N GLN A 442 25.41 6.38 -38.88
CA GLN A 442 25.62 7.59 -39.64
C GLN A 442 25.11 8.83 -38.88
N TYR A 443 23.95 8.77 -38.25
CA TYR A 443 23.42 9.86 -37.41
C TYR A 443 24.42 10.26 -36.31
N ILE A 444 25.06 9.30 -35.66
CA ILE A 444 26.04 9.53 -34.60
C ILE A 444 27.31 10.17 -35.19
N LEU A 445 27.81 9.61 -36.28
CA LEU A 445 29.04 10.10 -36.96
C LEU A 445 28.86 11.51 -37.50
N ASP A 446 27.70 11.82 -38.10
CA ASP A 446 27.38 13.14 -38.63
C ASP A 446 27.17 14.21 -37.54
N SER A 447 26.85 13.80 -36.30
CA SER A 447 26.68 14.73 -35.18
C SER A 447 27.97 15.45 -34.81
N ASN A 448 29.11 14.85 -35.08
CA ASN A 448 30.45 15.32 -34.67
C ASN A 448 30.55 15.64 -33.17
N ALA A 449 29.69 15.01 -32.35
CA ALA A 449 29.66 15.20 -30.90
C ALA A 449 30.78 14.47 -30.17
N PHE A 450 31.41 13.51 -30.84
CA PHE A 450 32.44 12.63 -30.30
C PHE A 450 33.61 12.53 -31.29
N SER A 451 34.78 12.18 -30.79
CA SER A 451 35.99 11.96 -31.62
C SER A 451 36.75 10.72 -31.15
N LEU A 452 37.38 9.99 -32.08
CA LEU A 452 38.27 8.89 -31.75
C LEU A 452 39.46 9.39 -30.94
N ASP A 453 39.80 8.66 -29.87
CA ASP A 453 40.82 9.06 -28.90
C ASP A 453 41.71 7.85 -28.52
N PRO A 454 42.66 7.51 -29.41
CA PRO A 454 43.53 6.35 -29.21
C PRO A 454 44.56 6.53 -28.07
N GLU A 455 44.80 7.76 -27.64
CA GLU A 455 45.80 8.06 -26.61
C GLU A 455 45.19 8.14 -25.21
N ALA A 456 43.87 7.99 -25.09
CA ALA A 456 43.21 8.00 -23.80
C ALA A 456 43.67 6.79 -22.94
N THR A 457 44.52 7.08 -21.97
CA THR A 457 44.95 6.10 -20.97
C THR A 457 43.88 5.82 -19.93
N ASN A 458 42.94 6.74 -19.78
CA ASN A 458 41.75 6.60 -18.99
C ASN A 458 40.57 7.15 -19.80
N LEU A 459 39.68 6.24 -20.22
CA LEU A 459 38.53 6.59 -21.03
C LEU A 459 37.53 7.53 -20.33
N SER A 460 37.64 7.73 -19.02
CA SER A 460 36.71 8.60 -18.26
C SER A 460 36.64 10.03 -18.78
N ASP A 461 37.74 10.55 -19.31
CA ASP A 461 37.84 11.91 -19.81
C ASP A 461 37.89 11.95 -21.35
N SER A 462 37.77 10.81 -22.01
CA SER A 462 37.86 10.69 -23.47
C SER A 462 36.59 11.17 -24.16
N GLN A 463 36.79 11.89 -25.27
CA GLN A 463 35.70 12.31 -26.17
C GLN A 463 35.11 11.15 -26.98
N GLU A 464 35.62 9.95 -26.82
CA GLU A 464 35.13 8.74 -27.49
C GLU A 464 33.96 8.07 -26.77
N VAL A 465 33.73 8.41 -25.49
CA VAL A 465 32.73 7.74 -24.66
C VAL A 465 31.35 8.30 -24.92
N LEU A 466 30.50 7.53 -25.60
CA LEU A 466 29.09 7.83 -25.77
C LEU A 466 28.31 7.56 -24.47
N TRP A 467 28.62 6.42 -23.81
CA TRP A 467 27.97 6.02 -22.57
C TRP A 467 28.90 5.16 -21.71
N GLY A 468 28.86 5.37 -20.38
CA GLY A 468 29.67 4.58 -19.46
C GLY A 468 30.24 5.39 -18.29
N GLY A 469 31.27 4.86 -17.67
CA GLY A 469 31.89 5.41 -16.47
C GLY A 469 31.64 4.55 -15.23
N TYR A 470 31.40 3.24 -15.44
CA TYR A 470 31.15 2.28 -14.37
C TYR A 470 32.46 1.77 -13.79
N LYS A 471 32.55 1.71 -12.46
CA LYS A 471 33.76 1.29 -11.77
C LYS A 471 34.07 -0.19 -12.05
N ASP A 472 35.29 -0.46 -12.51
CA ASP A 472 35.80 -1.83 -12.66
C ASP A 472 36.12 -2.40 -11.28
N ASN A 473 35.39 -3.43 -10.87
CA ASN A 473 35.54 -4.10 -9.56
C ASN A 473 36.66 -5.17 -9.55
N PHE A 474 37.54 -5.19 -10.55
CA PHE A 474 38.62 -6.17 -10.69
C PHE A 474 39.84 -5.92 -9.78
N GLY A 475 39.68 -5.24 -8.65
CA GLY A 475 40.72 -5.14 -7.60
C GLY A 475 41.93 -4.27 -7.97
N ASN A 476 41.85 -3.45 -9.01
CA ASN A 476 42.89 -2.48 -9.31
C ASN A 476 42.83 -1.29 -8.38
N PRO A 477 43.83 -1.03 -7.53
CA PRO A 477 43.81 0.07 -6.57
C PRO A 477 43.76 1.48 -7.21
N GLY A 478 43.80 1.58 -8.54
CA GLY A 478 43.84 2.84 -9.29
C GLY A 478 42.52 3.29 -9.92
N GLY A 479 41.42 2.50 -9.78
CA GLY A 479 40.08 2.89 -10.26
C GLY A 479 39.98 2.96 -11.76
N SER A 480 40.12 1.83 -12.48
CA SER A 480 39.73 1.78 -13.88
C SER A 480 38.20 1.78 -14.02
N TYR A 481 37.71 2.39 -15.09
CA TYR A 481 36.29 2.44 -15.41
C TYR A 481 36.00 1.70 -16.70
N ILE A 482 34.80 1.13 -16.80
CA ILE A 482 34.30 0.46 -18.00
C ILE A 482 33.36 1.40 -18.74
N HIS A 483 33.54 1.50 -20.03
CA HIS A 483 32.74 2.32 -20.93
C HIS A 483 32.14 1.43 -22.02
N PRO A 484 30.92 0.93 -21.84
CA PRO A 484 30.36 -0.09 -22.73
C PRO A 484 29.92 0.42 -24.10
N VAL A 485 29.83 1.74 -24.33
CA VAL A 485 29.41 2.32 -25.61
C VAL A 485 30.42 3.37 -26.05
N LEU A 486 31.24 3.01 -27.04
CA LEU A 486 32.33 3.83 -27.55
C LEU A 486 32.10 4.19 -29.02
N LEU A 487 32.68 5.34 -29.45
CA LEU A 487 32.64 5.79 -30.84
C LEU A 487 33.35 4.78 -31.78
N ARG A 488 34.48 4.19 -31.37
CA ARG A 488 35.17 3.14 -32.15
C ARG A 488 34.26 1.99 -32.53
N GLU A 489 33.35 1.60 -31.64
CA GLU A 489 32.33 0.58 -31.91
C GLU A 489 31.34 1.03 -32.99
N VAL A 490 30.93 2.31 -32.96
CA VAL A 490 30.04 2.90 -33.98
C VAL A 490 30.69 2.87 -35.36
N TYR A 491 31.97 3.24 -35.45
CA TYR A 491 32.73 3.13 -36.68
C TYR A 491 32.81 1.67 -37.16
N LEU A 492 33.10 0.74 -36.25
CA LEU A 492 33.18 -0.69 -36.59
C LEU A 492 31.81 -1.21 -37.08
N MET A 493 30.72 -0.88 -36.41
CA MET A 493 29.36 -1.24 -36.83
C MET A 493 29.03 -0.67 -38.24
N ALA A 494 29.38 0.56 -38.52
CA ALA A 494 29.15 1.15 -39.82
C ALA A 494 29.96 0.45 -40.91
N ALA A 495 31.25 0.17 -40.66
CA ALA A 495 32.09 -0.55 -41.58
C ALA A 495 31.56 -1.97 -41.90
N ILE A 496 31.14 -2.71 -40.85
CA ILE A 496 30.56 -4.04 -41.01
C ILE A 496 29.24 -3.95 -41.77
N ALA A 497 28.37 -3.01 -41.44
CA ALA A 497 27.08 -2.84 -42.14
C ALA A 497 27.30 -2.55 -43.64
N TYR A 498 28.24 -1.64 -43.99
CA TYR A 498 28.59 -1.37 -45.37
C TYR A 498 29.10 -2.62 -46.10
N SER A 499 29.96 -3.42 -45.48
CA SER A 499 30.46 -4.65 -46.07
C SER A 499 29.34 -5.66 -46.30
N LEU A 500 28.43 -5.83 -45.29
CA LEU A 500 27.33 -6.81 -45.38
C LEU A 500 26.25 -6.41 -46.42
N ILE A 501 26.12 -5.13 -46.75
CA ILE A 501 25.27 -4.67 -47.87
C ILE A 501 26.00 -4.65 -49.22
N GLY A 502 27.25 -5.07 -49.26
CA GLY A 502 28.09 -5.13 -50.47
C GLY A 502 28.74 -3.80 -50.90
N ASN A 503 28.78 -2.80 -50.03
CA ASN A 503 29.47 -1.53 -50.30
C ASN A 503 30.90 -1.52 -49.71
N GLU A 504 31.76 -2.34 -50.28
CA GLU A 504 33.15 -2.51 -49.82
C GLU A 504 33.98 -1.22 -49.89
N MET A 505 33.63 -0.26 -50.78
CA MET A 505 34.34 1.00 -50.88
C MET A 505 34.14 1.82 -49.58
N GLN A 506 32.91 2.00 -49.13
CA GLN A 506 32.61 2.73 -47.91
C GLN A 506 33.08 1.99 -46.66
N ALA A 507 32.93 0.65 -46.64
CA ALA A 507 33.50 -0.19 -45.59
C ALA A 507 35.00 0.02 -45.41
N THR A 508 35.75 0.06 -46.52
CA THR A 508 37.19 0.29 -46.52
C THR A 508 37.55 1.71 -46.08
N GLU A 509 36.77 2.71 -46.48
CA GLU A 509 37.00 4.11 -46.07
C GLU A 509 36.90 4.25 -44.56
N ILE A 510 35.83 3.71 -43.93
CA ILE A 510 35.67 3.73 -42.49
C ILE A 510 36.72 2.92 -41.76
N LYS A 511 37.07 1.73 -42.28
CA LYS A 511 38.17 0.93 -41.74
C LYS A 511 39.50 1.70 -41.77
N ASN A 512 39.79 2.47 -42.82
CA ASN A 512 41.00 3.27 -42.90
C ASN A 512 41.02 4.37 -41.82
N GLN A 513 39.89 4.98 -41.49
CA GLN A 513 39.82 5.93 -40.38
C GLN A 513 40.17 5.29 -39.04
N LEU A 514 39.62 4.12 -38.73
CA LEU A 514 39.99 3.36 -37.53
C LEU A 514 41.45 2.95 -37.56
N LYS A 515 41.93 2.48 -38.71
CA LYS A 515 43.32 2.06 -38.92
C LYS A 515 44.30 3.19 -38.66
N GLU A 516 44.02 4.37 -39.17
CA GLU A 516 44.83 5.57 -38.96
C GLU A 516 44.80 6.00 -37.49
N ALA A 517 43.61 6.10 -36.89
CA ALA A 517 43.44 6.49 -35.50
C ALA A 517 44.18 5.55 -34.55
N PHE A 518 44.01 4.28 -34.67
CA PHE A 518 44.57 3.26 -33.74
C PHE A 518 45.84 2.59 -34.19
N SER A 519 46.47 3.09 -35.27
CA SER A 519 47.74 2.58 -35.83
C SER A 519 47.70 1.05 -36.10
N LEU A 520 46.57 0.55 -36.61
CA LEU A 520 46.42 -0.87 -36.95
C LEU A 520 47.27 -1.24 -38.16
N ASN A 521 47.84 -2.43 -38.19
CA ASN A 521 48.72 -2.88 -39.25
C ASN A 521 48.01 -3.75 -40.28
N GLY A 522 47.02 -4.51 -39.85
CA GLY A 522 46.32 -5.46 -40.69
C GLY A 522 45.13 -4.90 -41.45
N THR A 523 44.47 -5.76 -42.18
CA THR A 523 43.22 -5.49 -42.92
C THR A 523 42.07 -6.41 -42.48
N ASP A 524 42.41 -7.39 -41.66
CA ASP A 524 41.47 -8.43 -41.24
C ASP A 524 40.51 -7.91 -40.17
N TRP A 525 39.26 -8.30 -40.23
CA TRP A 525 38.22 -7.90 -39.27
C TRP A 525 38.58 -8.18 -37.82
N ALA A 526 39.29 -9.28 -37.56
CA ALA A 526 39.69 -9.66 -36.20
C ALA A 526 40.49 -8.56 -35.50
N GLU A 527 41.43 -7.86 -36.22
CA GLU A 527 42.22 -6.79 -35.64
C GLU A 527 41.36 -5.56 -35.24
N TYR A 528 40.34 -5.24 -36.04
CA TYR A 528 39.44 -4.14 -35.72
C TYR A 528 38.50 -4.48 -34.55
N ILE A 529 38.02 -5.73 -34.46
CA ILE A 529 37.18 -6.21 -33.38
C ILE A 529 37.95 -6.23 -32.05
N GLN A 530 39.26 -6.49 -32.08
CA GLN A 530 40.12 -6.44 -30.89
C GLN A 530 40.10 -5.09 -30.19
N LEU A 531 39.81 -4.01 -30.90
CA LEU A 531 39.62 -2.68 -30.28
C LEU A 531 38.51 -2.65 -29.21
N LEU A 532 37.62 -3.64 -29.19
CA LEU A 532 36.50 -3.74 -28.25
C LEU A 532 36.75 -4.74 -27.10
N GLN A 533 37.85 -5.49 -27.10
CA GLN A 533 38.12 -6.53 -26.09
C GLN A 533 38.14 -5.97 -24.66
N ASP A 534 38.76 -4.81 -24.49
CA ASP A 534 38.88 -4.20 -23.18
C ASP A 534 37.55 -3.66 -22.61
N THR A 535 36.50 -3.58 -23.42
CA THR A 535 35.18 -3.08 -23.05
C THR A 535 34.13 -4.17 -22.90
N GLY A 536 34.46 -5.43 -23.30
CA GLY A 536 33.50 -6.53 -23.27
C GLY A 536 32.42 -6.42 -24.34
N GLY A 537 32.80 -6.19 -25.59
CA GLY A 537 31.86 -6.05 -26.70
C GLY A 537 32.27 -6.72 -28.02
N ALA A 538 33.36 -7.49 -28.02
CA ALA A 538 33.94 -8.05 -29.23
C ALA A 538 33.23 -9.31 -29.76
N TYR A 539 32.77 -10.19 -28.87
CA TYR A 539 32.23 -11.51 -29.21
C TYR A 539 31.11 -11.50 -30.27
N PRO A 540 30.07 -10.61 -30.17
CA PRO A 540 28.99 -10.60 -31.15
C PRO A 540 29.46 -10.33 -32.59
N TYR A 541 30.52 -9.57 -32.77
CA TYR A 541 31.05 -9.22 -34.09
C TYR A 541 31.85 -10.34 -34.72
N TYR A 542 32.63 -11.12 -33.93
CA TYR A 542 33.27 -12.33 -34.42
C TYR A 542 32.25 -13.32 -34.96
N ARG A 543 31.16 -13.52 -34.22
CA ARG A 543 30.04 -14.38 -34.64
C ARG A 543 29.36 -13.84 -35.92
N LEU A 544 29.02 -12.56 -35.94
CA LEU A 544 28.30 -11.93 -37.06
C LEU A 544 29.05 -12.05 -38.39
N LEU A 545 30.37 -11.90 -38.35
CA LEU A 545 31.22 -11.97 -39.51
C LEU A 545 31.72 -13.38 -39.83
N ASN A 546 31.30 -14.40 -39.06
CA ASN A 546 31.76 -15.78 -39.25
C ASN A 546 33.28 -15.92 -39.29
N ILE A 547 33.99 -15.17 -38.46
CA ILE A 547 35.44 -15.16 -38.45
C ILE A 547 35.94 -16.52 -37.99
N PRO A 548 36.86 -17.19 -38.76
CA PRO A 548 37.42 -18.51 -38.39
C PRO A 548 38.05 -18.45 -37.00
N ILE A 549 37.92 -19.55 -36.26
CA ILE A 549 38.42 -19.70 -34.89
C ILE A 549 39.92 -19.41 -34.80
N GLU A 550 40.67 -19.86 -35.76
CA GLU A 550 42.12 -19.65 -35.84
C GLU A 550 42.53 -18.18 -35.86
N GLN A 551 41.59 -17.30 -36.24
CA GLN A 551 41.78 -15.85 -36.26
C GLN A 551 41.21 -15.14 -35.04
N THR A 552 40.33 -15.79 -34.29
CA THR A 552 39.66 -15.19 -33.11
C THR A 552 40.36 -15.49 -31.81
N GLY A 553 41.17 -16.57 -31.78
CA GLY A 553 41.75 -17.11 -30.56
C GLY A 553 40.78 -17.95 -29.73
N PHE A 554 39.53 -18.12 -30.15
CA PHE A 554 38.56 -19.00 -29.47
C PHE A 554 38.92 -20.48 -29.74
N SER A 555 38.78 -21.31 -28.72
CA SER A 555 39.12 -22.73 -28.78
C SER A 555 38.00 -23.67 -29.25
N SER A 556 36.80 -23.13 -29.46
CA SER A 556 35.61 -23.91 -29.81
C SER A 556 35.10 -23.61 -31.22
N PRO A 557 34.69 -24.61 -32.04
CA PRO A 557 34.07 -24.43 -33.35
C PRO A 557 32.67 -23.79 -33.28
N THR A 558 32.18 -23.48 -32.11
CA THR A 558 30.85 -22.97 -31.88
C THR A 558 30.85 -21.45 -31.82
N ASN A 559 31.18 -20.80 -32.95
CA ASN A 559 31.17 -19.35 -33.11
C ASN A 559 29.74 -18.75 -33.14
N TYR A 560 28.83 -19.42 -32.50
CA TYR A 560 27.42 -19.06 -32.46
C TYR A 560 27.09 -18.36 -31.15
N TYR A 561 25.83 -18.27 -30.85
CA TYR A 561 25.42 -17.78 -29.53
C TYR A 561 25.91 -18.70 -28.42
N LEU A 562 26.17 -18.13 -27.25
CA LEU A 562 26.53 -18.93 -26.08
C LEU A 562 25.40 -19.91 -25.69
N PRO A 563 25.72 -21.02 -25.05
CA PRO A 563 24.72 -22.00 -24.62
C PRO A 563 23.78 -21.36 -23.56
N ILE A 564 22.49 -21.67 -23.69
CA ILE A 564 21.51 -21.32 -22.67
C ILE A 564 21.71 -22.29 -21.50
N PRO A 565 21.76 -21.80 -20.26
CA PRO A 565 21.93 -22.65 -19.09
C PRO A 565 20.91 -23.79 -19.03
N ALA A 566 21.37 -24.99 -18.71
CA ALA A 566 20.51 -26.17 -18.66
C ALA A 566 19.32 -26.03 -17.70
N GLU A 567 19.51 -25.35 -16.60
CA GLU A 567 18.43 -25.06 -15.64
C GLU A 567 17.32 -24.21 -16.27
N ILE A 568 17.67 -23.21 -17.07
CA ILE A 568 16.71 -22.37 -17.78
C ILE A 568 15.91 -23.18 -18.79
N LEU A 569 16.59 -24.06 -19.57
CA LEU A 569 15.93 -24.95 -20.51
C LEU A 569 14.97 -25.92 -19.82
N ASN A 570 15.38 -26.49 -18.68
CA ASN A 570 14.55 -27.42 -17.91
C ASN A 570 13.28 -26.76 -17.36
N ASN A 571 13.37 -25.49 -17.01
CA ASN A 571 12.23 -24.71 -16.49
C ASN A 571 11.35 -24.09 -17.60
N ASN A 572 11.81 -24.13 -18.86
CA ASN A 572 11.12 -23.56 -20.01
C ASN A 572 11.10 -24.57 -21.17
N PRO A 573 10.21 -25.58 -21.18
CA PRO A 573 10.21 -26.69 -22.11
C PRO A 573 10.03 -26.29 -23.58
N ASP A 574 9.48 -25.11 -23.84
CA ASP A 574 9.33 -24.60 -25.21
C ASP A 574 10.59 -23.89 -25.74
N MET A 575 11.60 -23.71 -24.90
CA MET A 575 12.86 -23.08 -25.27
C MET A 575 13.83 -24.13 -25.80
N THR A 576 14.45 -23.84 -26.93
CA THR A 576 15.48 -24.72 -27.53
C THR A 576 16.87 -24.17 -27.26
N GLN A 577 17.83 -25.08 -27.11
CA GLN A 577 19.25 -24.73 -27.00
C GLN A 577 19.74 -24.04 -28.28
N ASN A 578 20.69 -23.14 -28.13
CA ASN A 578 21.36 -22.52 -29.27
C ASN A 578 22.11 -23.57 -30.12
N PRO A 579 22.18 -23.38 -31.46
CA PRO A 579 22.89 -24.32 -32.34
C PRO A 579 24.33 -24.51 -31.91
N GLY A 580 24.79 -25.76 -31.96
CA GLY A 580 26.16 -26.13 -31.61
C GLY A 580 26.30 -26.76 -30.21
N TYR A 581 25.22 -26.74 -29.43
CA TYR A 581 25.20 -27.24 -28.04
C TYR A 581 24.13 -28.31 -27.81
#